data_7101f21174eec0476fc0e34d1bf86f00
#
_entry.id   7101f21174eec0476fc0e34d1bf86f00
#
_cell.length_a   1.000
_cell.length_b   1.000
_cell.length_c   1.000
_cell.angle_alpha   90.00
_cell.angle_beta   90.00
_cell.angle_gamma   90.00
#
_symmetry.space_group_name_H-M   'P 1'
#
loop_
_entity.id
_entity.type
_entity.pdbx_description
1 polymer ?
#
loop_
_entity_poly.entity_id
_entity_poly.type
_entity_poly.pdbx_seq_one_letter_code
_entity_poly.pdbx_strand_id
1 'polypeptide(L)'
;MISSSAKFTICSYPYNYMIIEDCFETNAAYGLSSVFNDLIRFGLSVGKVGEVGDLVYDAINFTPTTDHVRNTPIANIASVELKALIADVFQIQLDDNVMIGMHRHNPPSKPGWSHTDFAVVSFPNVPPTHNGLRIYYHGSGCNYSDDSKHRQPETIKTARSIACLYYLANEDWKSGMGGETGVYLPDGKTLVASIPPKNNLLFAFEICPLSYHAYLGSESMQRSSFIWWYHSAPNYLLKRHAASVAARQQLGLDHWDRWTDASVEKYDTGIAM
;
A
#
# COMPACT_ATOMS: atom_id res chain seq x y z
N MET A 1 2.61 -9.97 16.67
CA MET A 1 2.63 -9.01 17.79
C MET A 1 3.75 -8.02 17.51
N ILE A 2 3.52 -6.72 17.79
CA ILE A 2 4.57 -5.70 17.68
C ILE A 2 5.68 -6.03 18.66
N SER A 3 6.94 -5.87 18.22
CA SER A 3 8.09 -6.18 19.05
C SER A 3 8.24 -5.22 20.23
N SER A 4 8.67 -5.71 21.37
CA SER A 4 9.03 -4.87 22.51
C SER A 4 10.26 -3.98 22.24
N SER A 5 11.08 -4.33 21.24
CA SER A 5 12.23 -3.56 20.77
C SER A 5 11.92 -2.62 19.60
N ALA A 6 10.67 -2.54 19.18
CA ALA A 6 10.26 -1.71 18.05
C ALA A 6 10.60 -0.23 18.27
N LYS A 7 11.21 0.40 17.25
CA LYS A 7 11.63 1.80 17.29
C LYS A 7 10.73 2.62 16.36
N PHE A 8 10.05 3.61 16.93
CA PHE A 8 9.11 4.46 16.23
C PHE A 8 9.74 5.79 15.85
N THR A 9 9.57 6.17 14.57
CA THR A 9 9.84 7.52 14.09
C THR A 9 8.57 8.06 13.46
N ILE A 10 8.06 9.20 13.96
CA ILE A 10 6.85 9.85 13.45
C ILE A 10 7.24 11.18 12.85
N CYS A 11 6.78 11.44 11.63
CA CYS A 11 7.04 12.67 10.88
C CYS A 11 5.72 13.26 10.39
N SER A 12 5.63 14.60 10.39
CA SER A 12 4.45 15.33 9.91
C SER A 12 4.70 16.14 8.63
N TYR A 13 5.88 16.03 8.05
CA TYR A 13 6.27 16.73 6.84
C TYR A 13 6.88 15.79 5.80
N PRO A 14 6.48 15.87 4.53
CA PRO A 14 5.50 16.77 3.90
C PRO A 14 4.03 16.39 4.18
N TYR A 15 3.79 15.23 4.72
CA TYR A 15 2.52 14.69 5.22
C TYR A 15 2.83 13.74 6.38
N ASN A 16 1.80 13.31 7.10
CA ASN A 16 1.99 12.42 8.24
C ASN A 16 2.47 11.03 7.78
N TYR A 17 3.60 10.57 8.33
CA TYR A 17 4.06 9.20 8.15
C TYR A 17 4.79 8.67 9.39
N MET A 18 4.87 7.37 9.50
CA MET A 18 5.51 6.65 10.58
C MET A 18 6.42 5.55 10.02
N ILE A 19 7.57 5.37 10.66
CA ILE A 19 8.47 4.24 10.43
C ILE A 19 8.57 3.45 11.73
N ILE A 20 8.44 2.13 11.65
CA ILE A 20 8.70 1.23 12.77
C ILE A 20 9.81 0.27 12.35
N GLU A 21 11.00 0.45 12.90
CA GLU A 21 12.09 -0.53 12.78
C GLU A 21 11.91 -1.63 13.82
N ASP A 22 12.37 -2.84 13.51
CA ASP A 22 12.16 -4.04 14.34
C ASP A 22 10.67 -4.25 14.68
N CYS A 23 9.79 -4.07 13.69
CA CYS A 23 8.34 -3.93 13.86
C CYS A 23 7.71 -5.14 14.56
N PHE A 24 7.99 -6.34 14.09
CA PHE A 24 7.47 -7.58 14.69
C PHE A 24 8.54 -8.36 15.43
N GLU A 25 8.11 -9.14 16.41
CA GLU A 25 8.99 -10.13 17.07
C GLU A 25 9.66 -11.03 16.02
N THR A 26 10.90 -11.43 16.28
CA THR A 26 11.76 -12.16 15.33
C THR A 26 11.06 -13.37 14.69
N ASN A 27 10.36 -14.18 15.49
CA ASN A 27 9.66 -15.35 14.98
C ASN A 27 8.49 -14.98 14.05
N ALA A 28 7.77 -13.89 14.34
CA ALA A 28 6.69 -13.39 13.50
C ALA A 28 7.24 -12.83 12.18
N ALA A 29 8.31 -12.05 12.23
CA ALA A 29 9.00 -11.51 11.06
C ALA A 29 9.54 -12.62 10.14
N TYR A 30 10.17 -13.66 10.75
CA TYR A 30 10.63 -14.83 10.00
C TYR A 30 9.47 -15.59 9.35
N GLY A 31 8.39 -15.83 10.09
CA GLY A 31 7.18 -16.48 9.56
C GLY A 31 6.54 -15.70 8.41
N LEU A 32 6.50 -14.36 8.50
CA LEU A 32 6.03 -13.50 7.40
C LEU A 32 6.93 -13.61 6.18
N SER A 33 8.25 -13.64 6.35
CA SER A 33 9.20 -13.78 5.22
C SER A 33 9.07 -15.15 4.55
N SER A 34 8.89 -16.23 5.33
CA SER A 34 8.67 -17.57 4.80
C SER A 34 7.40 -17.65 3.95
N VAL A 35 6.26 -17.22 4.52
CA VAL A 35 4.98 -17.28 3.81
C VAL A 35 4.97 -16.36 2.58
N PHE A 36 5.64 -15.23 2.63
CA PHE A 36 5.81 -14.35 1.47
C PHE A 36 6.48 -15.09 0.31
N ASN A 37 7.62 -15.71 0.57
CA ASN A 37 8.35 -16.46 -0.45
C ASN A 37 7.54 -17.64 -1.02
N ASP A 38 6.81 -18.35 -0.17
CA ASP A 38 5.99 -19.49 -0.57
C ASP A 38 4.81 -19.04 -1.45
N LEU A 39 4.14 -17.95 -1.09
CA LEU A 39 3.01 -17.42 -1.87
C LEU A 39 3.44 -16.82 -3.21
N ILE A 40 4.57 -16.12 -3.27
CA ILE A 40 5.12 -15.64 -4.55
C ILE A 40 5.45 -16.82 -5.46
N ARG A 41 6.11 -17.86 -4.91
CA ARG A 41 6.43 -19.08 -5.68
C ARG A 41 5.17 -19.80 -6.15
N PHE A 42 4.16 -19.94 -5.29
CA PHE A 42 2.88 -20.51 -5.64
C PHE A 42 2.18 -19.69 -6.73
N GLY A 43 2.08 -18.38 -6.57
CA GLY A 43 1.49 -17.48 -7.56
C GLY A 43 2.13 -17.64 -8.95
N LEU A 44 3.46 -17.67 -9.01
CA LEU A 44 4.20 -17.93 -10.25
C LEU A 44 3.86 -19.28 -10.88
N SER A 45 3.74 -20.34 -10.06
CA SER A 45 3.45 -21.70 -10.55
C SER A 45 2.05 -21.86 -11.15
N VAL A 46 1.09 -21.05 -10.70
CA VAL A 46 -0.31 -21.09 -11.16
C VAL A 46 -0.67 -19.96 -12.12
N GLY A 47 0.30 -19.17 -12.54
CA GLY A 47 0.10 -18.06 -13.46
C GLY A 47 -0.73 -16.90 -12.90
N LYS A 48 -0.83 -16.78 -11.57
CA LYS A 48 -1.61 -15.73 -10.88
C LYS A 48 -0.78 -14.56 -10.40
N VAL A 49 0.50 -14.58 -10.67
CA VAL A 49 1.41 -13.47 -10.43
C VAL A 49 1.39 -12.62 -11.67
N GLY A 50 1.16 -11.35 -11.53
CA GLY A 50 1.12 -10.45 -12.64
C GLY A 50 -0.25 -10.01 -13.14
N GLU A 51 -1.33 -10.47 -12.55
CA GLU A 51 -2.68 -10.08 -12.96
C GLU A 51 -3.07 -8.63 -12.63
N VAL A 52 -2.24 -7.92 -11.85
CA VAL A 52 -2.52 -6.54 -11.46
C VAL A 52 -1.27 -5.69 -11.55
N GLY A 53 -1.14 -4.93 -12.63
CA GLY A 53 -0.15 -3.88 -12.73
C GLY A 53 1.21 -4.28 -13.27
N ASP A 54 1.41 -5.47 -13.82
CA ASP A 54 2.67 -5.90 -14.44
C ASP A 54 3.15 -4.98 -15.55
N LEU A 55 2.24 -4.39 -16.27
CA LEU A 55 2.55 -3.44 -17.34
C LEU A 55 3.09 -2.11 -16.81
N VAL A 56 2.93 -1.87 -15.50
CA VAL A 56 3.17 -0.57 -14.91
C VAL A 56 4.38 -0.54 -13.98
N TYR A 57 4.82 -1.70 -13.39
CA TYR A 57 5.73 -1.66 -12.26
C TYR A 57 6.99 -2.53 -12.32
N ASP A 58 7.27 -3.27 -13.31
CA ASP A 58 8.37 -4.28 -13.28
C ASP A 58 8.33 -5.13 -11.99
N ALA A 59 7.14 -5.39 -11.47
CA ALA A 59 6.95 -6.07 -10.18
C ALA A 59 6.20 -7.38 -10.35
N ILE A 60 6.61 -8.38 -9.61
CA ILE A 60 5.80 -9.56 -9.38
C ILE A 60 4.78 -9.17 -8.31
N ASN A 61 3.50 -9.08 -8.69
CA ASN A 61 2.41 -8.76 -7.79
C ASN A 61 1.60 -10.01 -7.48
N PHE A 62 1.27 -10.21 -6.22
CA PHE A 62 0.37 -11.27 -5.77
C PHE A 62 -0.58 -10.73 -4.71
N THR A 63 -1.84 -11.10 -4.79
CA THR A 63 -2.84 -10.70 -3.80
C THR A 63 -3.27 -11.93 -3.01
N PRO A 64 -2.94 -12.00 -1.70
CA PRO A 64 -3.32 -13.13 -0.86
C PRO A 64 -4.84 -13.18 -0.67
N THR A 65 -5.40 -14.37 -0.74
CA THR A 65 -6.83 -14.60 -0.43
C THR A 65 -7.10 -14.51 1.08
N THR A 66 -8.36 -14.42 1.45
CA THR A 66 -8.77 -14.46 2.87
C THR A 66 -8.26 -15.71 3.58
N ASP A 67 -8.24 -16.86 2.90
CA ASP A 67 -7.74 -18.11 3.50
C ASP A 67 -6.23 -18.08 3.70
N HIS A 68 -5.48 -17.47 2.78
CA HIS A 68 -4.05 -17.20 2.98
C HIS A 68 -3.82 -16.34 4.22
N VAL A 69 -4.64 -15.32 4.45
CA VAL A 69 -4.50 -14.45 5.62
C VAL A 69 -4.82 -15.20 6.92
N ARG A 70 -5.96 -15.92 6.96
CA ARG A 70 -6.43 -16.61 8.18
C ARG A 70 -5.48 -17.67 8.69
N ASN A 71 -4.84 -18.40 7.81
CA ASN A 71 -4.11 -19.62 8.15
C ASN A 71 -2.59 -19.44 8.14
N THR A 72 -2.12 -18.20 8.06
CA THR A 72 -0.69 -17.91 7.95
C THR A 72 -0.29 -16.71 8.85
N PRO A 73 1.00 -16.45 9.05
CA PRO A 73 1.50 -15.27 9.75
C PRO A 73 1.01 -13.91 9.19
N ILE A 74 0.44 -13.86 7.99
CA ILE A 74 -0.17 -12.63 7.44
C ILE A 74 -1.29 -12.09 8.36
N ALA A 75 -1.90 -12.95 9.17
CA ALA A 75 -2.84 -12.54 10.22
C ALA A 75 -2.27 -11.47 11.18
N ASN A 76 -0.95 -11.41 11.37
CA ASN A 76 -0.31 -10.38 12.19
C ASN A 76 -0.40 -8.98 11.54
N ILE A 77 -0.34 -8.92 10.21
CA ILE A 77 -0.51 -7.67 9.43
C ILE A 77 -1.99 -7.26 9.45
N ALA A 78 -2.88 -8.23 9.24
CA ALA A 78 -4.32 -8.01 9.25
C ALA A 78 -4.91 -8.20 10.67
N SER A 79 -4.34 -7.53 11.67
CA SER A 79 -4.82 -7.60 13.04
C SER A 79 -5.53 -6.32 13.48
N VAL A 80 -6.52 -6.46 14.36
CA VAL A 80 -7.23 -5.32 14.94
C VAL A 80 -6.33 -4.50 15.85
N GLU A 81 -5.35 -5.13 16.47
CA GLU A 81 -4.36 -4.47 17.34
C GLU A 81 -3.45 -3.55 16.52
N LEU A 82 -2.94 -4.01 15.37
CA LEU A 82 -2.13 -3.17 14.49
C LEU A 82 -2.98 -2.05 13.89
N LYS A 83 -4.21 -2.33 13.46
CA LYS A 83 -5.16 -1.31 13.00
C LYS A 83 -5.39 -0.24 14.08
N ALA A 84 -5.63 -0.65 15.32
CA ALA A 84 -5.86 0.27 16.44
C ALA A 84 -4.63 1.14 16.73
N LEU A 85 -3.44 0.56 16.76
CA LEU A 85 -2.18 1.30 16.91
C LEU A 85 -2.02 2.38 15.81
N ILE A 86 -2.25 2.01 14.55
CA ILE A 86 -2.15 2.92 13.42
C ILE A 86 -3.21 4.02 13.51
N ALA A 87 -4.45 3.66 13.83
CA ALA A 87 -5.54 4.63 14.01
C ALA A 87 -5.23 5.64 15.13
N ASP A 88 -4.62 5.18 16.23
CA ASP A 88 -4.23 6.03 17.33
C ASP A 88 -3.07 6.96 16.96
N VAL A 89 -2.00 6.45 16.34
CA VAL A 89 -0.85 7.26 15.92
C VAL A 89 -1.26 8.38 14.94
N PHE A 90 -2.09 8.05 13.97
CA PHE A 90 -2.54 9.03 12.97
C PHE A 90 -3.78 9.82 13.40
N GLN A 91 -4.38 9.52 14.56
CA GLN A 91 -5.62 10.14 15.05
C GLN A 91 -6.70 10.12 13.96
N ILE A 92 -6.93 8.94 13.35
CA ILE A 92 -7.82 8.74 12.21
C ILE A 92 -8.85 7.65 12.48
N GLN A 93 -10.08 7.84 12.00
CA GLN A 93 -11.12 6.82 12.07
C GLN A 93 -10.97 5.87 10.89
N LEU A 94 -10.73 4.60 11.16
CA LEU A 94 -10.61 3.55 10.15
C LEU A 94 -11.83 2.62 10.21
N ASP A 95 -12.35 2.27 9.04
CA ASP A 95 -13.38 1.23 8.92
C ASP A 95 -12.74 -0.18 8.98
N ASP A 96 -13.56 -1.22 8.77
CA ASP A 96 -13.08 -2.60 8.86
C ASP A 96 -12.54 -3.14 7.53
N ASN A 97 -12.53 -2.33 6.48
CA ASN A 97 -12.07 -2.76 5.16
C ASN A 97 -10.55 -2.68 5.06
N VAL A 98 -9.92 -3.77 4.66
CA VAL A 98 -8.47 -3.87 4.47
C VAL A 98 -8.19 -4.57 3.15
N MET A 99 -7.34 -3.98 2.34
CA MET A 99 -6.83 -4.59 1.13
C MET A 99 -5.35 -4.89 1.30
N ILE A 100 -4.92 -6.11 0.95
CA ILE A 100 -3.54 -6.57 1.12
C ILE A 100 -3.00 -7.01 -0.22
N GLY A 101 -1.80 -6.56 -0.56
CA GLY A 101 -1.03 -7.01 -1.72
C GLY A 101 0.40 -7.40 -1.33
N MET A 102 1.05 -8.11 -2.23
CA MET A 102 2.45 -8.51 -2.11
C MET A 102 3.19 -8.06 -3.37
N HIS A 103 4.30 -7.38 -3.20
CA HIS A 103 5.10 -6.88 -4.31
C HIS A 103 6.54 -7.37 -4.21
N ARG A 104 7.08 -7.86 -5.32
CA ARG A 104 8.51 -8.18 -5.46
C ARG A 104 9.04 -7.56 -6.74
N HIS A 105 9.97 -6.64 -6.57
CA HIS A 105 10.75 -6.07 -7.68
C HIS A 105 12.08 -6.81 -7.76
N ASN A 106 12.39 -7.37 -8.93
CA ASN A 106 13.68 -7.98 -9.19
C ASN A 106 14.59 -6.97 -9.91
N PRO A 107 15.89 -6.92 -9.58
CA PRO A 107 16.82 -6.03 -10.27
C PRO A 107 17.14 -6.52 -11.70
N PRO A 108 17.42 -5.63 -12.65
CA PRO A 108 17.20 -4.20 -12.56
C PRO A 108 15.69 -3.88 -12.64
N SER A 109 15.23 -2.93 -11.84
CA SER A 109 13.84 -2.49 -11.90
C SER A 109 13.73 -0.97 -11.93
N LYS A 110 12.83 -0.47 -12.77
CA LYS A 110 12.65 0.97 -13.00
C LYS A 110 11.93 1.64 -11.82
N PRO A 111 12.16 2.93 -11.60
CA PRO A 111 11.34 3.72 -10.69
C PRO A 111 9.86 3.69 -11.10
N GLY A 112 8.97 3.65 -10.11
CA GLY A 112 7.55 3.91 -10.29
C GLY A 112 7.26 5.42 -10.43
N TRP A 113 6.08 5.77 -10.94
CA TRP A 113 5.66 7.17 -10.94
C TRP A 113 5.23 7.64 -9.55
N SER A 114 5.35 8.94 -9.32
CA SER A 114 4.88 9.56 -8.10
C SER A 114 3.35 9.73 -8.12
N HIS A 115 2.68 9.25 -7.08
CA HIS A 115 1.21 9.25 -6.94
C HIS A 115 0.78 9.38 -5.48
N THR A 116 -0.52 9.56 -5.21
CA THR A 116 -1.02 9.82 -3.85
C THR A 116 -1.80 8.67 -3.22
N ASP A 117 -2.25 7.71 -3.99
CA ASP A 117 -3.15 6.63 -3.54
C ASP A 117 -4.55 7.09 -3.05
N PHE A 118 -4.87 8.39 -3.11
CA PHE A 118 -6.11 8.94 -2.59
C PHE A 118 -7.29 8.58 -3.50
N ALA A 119 -7.84 7.39 -3.32
CA ALA A 119 -8.85 6.80 -4.20
C ALA A 119 -10.03 6.20 -3.44
N VAL A 120 -11.21 6.29 -4.06
CA VAL A 120 -12.43 5.60 -3.62
C VAL A 120 -12.43 4.19 -4.20
N VAL A 121 -12.81 3.24 -3.36
CA VAL A 121 -12.90 1.82 -3.70
C VAL A 121 -14.27 1.30 -3.29
N SER A 122 -14.87 0.46 -4.13
CA SER A 122 -16.12 -0.23 -3.84
C SER A 122 -15.82 -1.63 -3.31
N PHE A 123 -16.24 -1.94 -2.09
CA PHE A 123 -16.14 -3.27 -1.49
C PHE A 123 -17.50 -3.96 -1.46
N PRO A 124 -17.57 -5.29 -1.62
CA PRO A 124 -18.79 -6.02 -1.34
C PRO A 124 -19.25 -5.82 0.11
N ASN A 125 -20.54 -5.61 0.32
CA ASN A 125 -21.12 -5.49 1.65
C ASN A 125 -21.33 -6.87 2.28
N VAL A 126 -20.24 -7.48 2.71
CA VAL A 126 -20.26 -8.80 3.37
C VAL A 126 -19.78 -8.67 4.83
N PRO A 127 -20.16 -9.61 5.71
CA PRO A 127 -19.65 -9.61 7.09
C PRO A 127 -18.11 -9.65 7.14
N PRO A 128 -17.52 -9.17 8.24
CA PRO A 128 -16.08 -9.30 8.47
C PRO A 128 -15.59 -10.74 8.29
N THR A 129 -14.46 -10.90 7.60
CA THR A 129 -13.94 -12.22 7.20
C THR A 129 -12.85 -12.74 8.13
N HIS A 130 -12.17 -11.86 8.88
CA HIS A 130 -11.09 -12.23 9.79
C HIS A 130 -11.01 -11.25 10.97
N ASN A 131 -11.19 -11.73 12.21
CA ASN A 131 -11.02 -10.94 13.44
C ASN A 131 -11.69 -9.56 13.40
N GLY A 132 -12.91 -9.45 12.87
CA GLY A 132 -13.60 -8.18 12.72
C GLY A 132 -13.19 -7.35 11.50
N LEU A 133 -12.21 -7.80 10.70
CA LEU A 133 -11.79 -7.12 9.48
C LEU A 133 -12.39 -7.78 8.23
N ARG A 134 -12.75 -6.96 7.25
CA ARG A 134 -13.08 -7.38 5.89
C ARG A 134 -11.82 -7.32 5.04
N ILE A 135 -11.26 -8.48 4.76
CA ILE A 135 -10.05 -8.58 3.96
C ILE A 135 -10.44 -8.90 2.53
N TYR A 136 -10.07 -8.02 1.61
CA TYR A 136 -10.34 -8.18 0.20
C TYR A 136 -9.08 -8.29 -0.61
N TYR A 137 -9.18 -9.06 -1.68
CA TYR A 137 -8.15 -9.21 -2.69
C TYR A 137 -8.70 -8.81 -4.05
N HIS A 138 -7.83 -8.39 -4.93
CA HIS A 138 -8.18 -8.08 -6.31
C HIS A 138 -8.84 -9.28 -7.00
N GLY A 139 -9.94 -9.05 -7.70
CA GLY A 139 -10.76 -10.14 -8.24
C GLY A 139 -11.94 -10.58 -7.36
N SER A 140 -12.02 -10.15 -6.10
CA SER A 140 -13.17 -10.44 -5.21
C SER A 140 -14.33 -9.43 -5.35
N GLY A 141 -14.33 -8.60 -6.41
CA GLY A 141 -15.36 -7.58 -6.64
C GLY A 141 -14.97 -6.16 -6.21
N CYS A 142 -13.72 -5.93 -5.78
CA CYS A 142 -13.19 -4.57 -5.63
C CYS A 142 -12.96 -3.97 -7.01
N ASN A 143 -13.52 -2.79 -7.27
CA ASN A 143 -13.29 -2.08 -8.51
C ASN A 143 -12.78 -0.66 -8.24
N TYR A 144 -11.62 -0.32 -8.82
CA TYR A 144 -11.02 1.01 -8.73
C TYR A 144 -11.49 1.96 -9.82
N SER A 145 -11.98 1.44 -10.96
CA SER A 145 -12.08 2.24 -12.15
C SER A 145 -13.48 2.47 -12.71
N ASP A 146 -14.48 1.68 -12.35
CA ASP A 146 -15.79 1.83 -12.98
C ASP A 146 -16.98 1.32 -12.14
N ASP A 147 -17.81 2.25 -11.70
CA ASP A 147 -19.09 1.99 -11.02
C ASP A 147 -20.12 1.24 -11.90
N SER A 148 -19.92 1.17 -13.22
CA SER A 148 -20.96 0.77 -14.17
C SER A 148 -20.92 -0.71 -14.57
N LYS A 149 -19.76 -1.34 -14.56
CA LYS A 149 -19.57 -2.67 -15.15
C LYS A 149 -19.81 -3.86 -14.20
N HIS A 150 -19.72 -3.65 -12.90
CA HIS A 150 -19.93 -4.72 -11.91
C HIS A 150 -20.85 -4.24 -10.78
N ARG A 151 -22.11 -4.01 -11.08
CA ARG A 151 -23.15 -3.84 -10.05
C ARG A 151 -23.33 -5.13 -9.27
N GLN A 152 -22.50 -5.34 -8.28
CA GLN A 152 -22.90 -6.17 -7.16
C GLN A 152 -24.04 -5.42 -6.44
N PRO A 153 -25.15 -6.08 -6.11
CA PRO A 153 -26.34 -5.41 -5.56
C PRO A 153 -26.09 -4.70 -4.23
N GLU A 154 -25.00 -4.98 -3.55
CA GLU A 154 -24.67 -4.35 -2.27
C GLU A 154 -23.16 -4.10 -2.19
N THR A 155 -22.73 -2.88 -2.49
CA THR A 155 -21.35 -2.45 -2.28
C THR A 155 -21.27 -1.30 -1.28
N ILE A 156 -20.21 -1.29 -0.48
CA ILE A 156 -19.85 -0.17 0.39
C ILE A 156 -18.77 0.65 -0.30
N LYS A 157 -19.01 1.95 -0.48
CA LYS A 157 -17.96 2.89 -0.91
C LYS A 157 -17.11 3.27 0.28
N THR A 158 -15.82 3.10 0.14
CA THR A 158 -14.81 3.49 1.11
C THR A 158 -13.64 4.13 0.40
N ALA A 159 -12.74 4.78 1.11
CA ALA A 159 -11.55 5.39 0.51
C ALA A 159 -10.30 5.00 1.27
N ARG A 160 -9.18 4.85 0.57
CA ARG A 160 -7.88 4.60 1.18
C ARG A 160 -7.50 5.75 2.10
N SER A 161 -7.08 5.42 3.31
CA SER A 161 -6.78 6.38 4.38
C SER A 161 -5.36 6.30 4.86
N ILE A 162 -4.87 5.08 5.05
CA ILE A 162 -3.48 4.80 5.45
C ILE A 162 -2.93 3.73 4.52
N ALA A 163 -1.78 3.98 3.94
CA ALA A 163 -0.98 2.95 3.29
C ALA A 163 0.10 2.45 4.25
N CYS A 164 0.32 1.13 4.22
CA CYS A 164 1.33 0.46 5.01
C CYS A 164 2.19 -0.41 4.10
N LEU A 165 3.51 -0.26 4.17
CA LEU A 165 4.49 -1.07 3.47
C LEU A 165 5.38 -1.75 4.50
N TYR A 166 5.32 -3.07 4.56
CA TYR A 166 6.20 -3.86 5.42
C TYR A 166 7.23 -4.59 4.57
N TYR A 167 8.50 -4.25 4.78
CA TYR A 167 9.62 -4.81 4.02
C TYR A 167 10.15 -6.07 4.67
N LEU A 168 10.38 -7.10 3.85
CA LEU A 168 10.79 -8.42 4.31
C LEU A 168 11.42 -9.23 3.17
N ALA A 169 12.08 -10.32 3.53
CA ALA A 169 12.68 -11.26 2.56
C ALA A 169 13.60 -10.57 1.53
N ASN A 170 14.26 -9.50 1.97
CA ASN A 170 15.25 -8.74 1.22
C ASN A 170 16.66 -9.13 1.65
N GLU A 171 17.66 -8.76 0.86
CA GLU A 171 19.05 -8.76 1.30
C GLU A 171 19.26 -7.67 2.38
N ASP A 172 20.39 -7.75 3.10
CA ASP A 172 20.75 -6.70 4.06
C ASP A 172 21.00 -5.40 3.32
N TRP A 173 20.05 -4.49 3.41
CA TRP A 173 20.08 -3.22 2.69
C TRP A 173 21.20 -2.31 3.17
N LYS A 174 21.92 -1.73 2.21
CA LYS A 174 22.94 -0.69 2.42
C LYS A 174 22.63 0.51 1.53
N SER A 175 23.05 1.69 1.98
CA SER A 175 22.88 2.92 1.19
C SER A 175 23.46 2.76 -0.22
N GLY A 176 22.68 3.16 -1.23
CA GLY A 176 23.04 3.07 -2.64
C GLY A 176 22.67 1.77 -3.33
N MET A 177 22.05 0.82 -2.64
CA MET A 177 21.56 -0.42 -3.27
C MET A 177 20.27 -0.22 -4.07
N GLY A 178 19.53 0.86 -3.81
CA GLY A 178 18.21 1.11 -4.39
C GLY A 178 17.09 0.41 -3.62
N GLY A 179 15.90 0.40 -4.20
CA GLY A 179 14.73 -0.28 -3.62
C GLY A 179 13.91 0.57 -2.65
N GLU A 180 14.33 1.80 -2.40
CA GLU A 180 13.66 2.69 -1.43
C GLU A 180 12.28 3.12 -1.93
N THR A 181 11.43 3.52 -0.97
CA THR A 181 10.20 4.28 -1.25
C THR A 181 10.47 5.75 -1.01
N GLY A 182 10.28 6.57 -2.04
CA GLY A 182 10.41 8.03 -1.97
C GLY A 182 9.18 8.69 -1.39
N VAL A 183 9.41 9.72 -0.58
CA VAL A 183 8.41 10.65 -0.03
C VAL A 183 8.65 12.00 -0.70
N TYR A 184 7.61 12.58 -1.31
CA TYR A 184 7.73 13.78 -2.13
C TYR A 184 6.93 14.95 -1.57
N LEU A 185 7.33 16.16 -1.95
CA LEU A 185 6.52 17.36 -1.75
C LEU A 185 5.18 17.27 -2.51
N PRO A 186 4.21 18.16 -2.19
CA PRO A 186 2.94 18.26 -2.91
C PRO A 186 3.05 18.48 -4.43
N ASP A 187 4.22 18.87 -4.94
CA ASP A 187 4.48 18.99 -6.37
C ASP A 187 4.64 17.62 -7.08
N GLY A 188 4.74 16.53 -6.33
CA GLY A 188 4.96 15.17 -6.82
C GLY A 188 6.33 14.94 -7.48
N LYS A 189 7.26 15.89 -7.37
CA LYS A 189 8.56 15.87 -8.07
C LYS A 189 9.75 16.00 -7.14
N THR A 190 9.62 16.82 -6.09
CA THR A 190 10.73 17.08 -5.16
C THR A 190 10.79 16.01 -4.09
N LEU A 191 11.80 15.14 -4.15
CA LEU A 191 12.06 14.11 -3.15
C LEU A 191 12.52 14.73 -1.83
N VAL A 192 11.87 14.36 -0.73
CA VAL A 192 12.17 14.85 0.62
C VAL A 192 12.85 13.79 1.48
N ALA A 193 12.39 12.54 1.35
CA ALA A 193 12.95 11.43 2.10
C ALA A 193 12.89 10.14 1.25
N SER A 194 13.79 9.20 1.55
CA SER A 194 13.78 7.85 1.01
C SER A 194 13.77 6.83 2.15
N ILE A 195 12.81 5.92 2.09
CA ILE A 195 12.59 4.91 3.10
C ILE A 195 13.22 3.61 2.64
N PRO A 196 14.27 3.12 3.33
CA PRO A 196 14.98 1.92 2.91
C PRO A 196 14.14 0.65 3.10
N PRO A 197 14.23 -0.32 2.19
CA PRO A 197 13.50 -1.59 2.29
C PRO A 197 14.20 -2.59 3.23
N LYS A 198 14.51 -2.16 4.45
CA LYS A 198 15.12 -3.03 5.47
C LYS A 198 14.12 -4.08 5.95
N ASN A 199 14.60 -5.29 6.19
CA ASN A 199 13.77 -6.35 6.75
C ASN A 199 13.18 -5.93 8.11
N ASN A 200 11.95 -6.32 8.37
CA ASN A 200 11.20 -6.01 9.59
C ASN A 200 10.99 -4.50 9.83
N LEU A 201 10.95 -3.72 8.75
CA LEU A 201 10.60 -2.31 8.79
C LEU A 201 9.19 -2.11 8.24
N LEU A 202 8.35 -1.44 9.02
CA LEU A 202 7.04 -0.95 8.58
C LEU A 202 7.12 0.55 8.31
N PHE A 203 6.77 0.95 7.10
CA PHE A 203 6.49 2.32 6.70
C PHE A 203 4.98 2.50 6.54
N ALA A 204 4.38 3.39 7.30
CA ALA A 204 2.97 3.72 7.20
C ALA A 204 2.80 5.23 6.98
N PHE A 205 1.86 5.63 6.13
CA PHE A 205 1.60 7.05 5.88
C PHE A 205 0.12 7.34 5.66
N GLU A 206 -0.27 8.55 6.05
CA GLU A 206 -1.61 9.06 5.83
C GLU A 206 -1.82 9.43 4.37
N ILE A 207 -2.85 8.84 3.76
CA ILE A 207 -3.21 9.09 2.38
C ILE A 207 -4.09 10.34 2.31
N CYS A 208 -3.61 11.34 1.60
CA CYS A 208 -4.34 12.57 1.32
C CYS A 208 -4.09 13.00 -0.14
N PRO A 209 -4.80 14.00 -0.67
CA PRO A 209 -4.61 14.47 -2.05
C PRO A 209 -3.19 14.94 -2.39
N LEU A 210 -2.33 15.13 -1.42
CA LEU A 210 -0.96 15.65 -1.57
C LEU A 210 0.13 14.73 -1.02
N SER A 211 -0.21 13.48 -0.62
CA SER A 211 0.76 12.50 -0.06
C SER A 211 1.50 11.72 -1.17
N TYR A 212 2.26 12.44 -1.98
CA TYR A 212 2.99 11.86 -3.11
C TYR A 212 4.12 10.94 -2.65
N HIS A 213 4.16 9.75 -3.21
CA HIS A 213 5.18 8.74 -2.98
C HIS A 213 5.45 7.92 -4.25
N ALA A 214 6.61 7.27 -4.31
CA ALA A 214 6.97 6.37 -5.42
C ALA A 214 8.00 5.33 -4.99
N TYR A 215 8.05 4.22 -5.70
CA TYR A 215 9.19 3.32 -5.71
C TYR A 215 10.35 3.96 -6.48
N LEU A 216 11.57 3.97 -5.93
CA LEU A 216 12.71 4.67 -6.52
C LEU A 216 13.52 3.81 -7.49
N GLY A 217 13.12 2.56 -7.73
CA GLY A 217 13.87 1.63 -8.58
C GLY A 217 15.02 0.94 -7.84
N SER A 218 15.61 -0.07 -8.50
CA SER A 218 16.79 -0.77 -7.99
C SER A 218 17.59 -1.36 -9.11
N GLU A 219 18.91 -1.15 -9.11
CA GLU A 219 19.84 -1.73 -10.07
C GLU A 219 20.37 -3.10 -9.64
N SER A 220 20.47 -3.34 -8.33
CA SER A 220 21.25 -4.47 -7.82
C SER A 220 20.55 -5.32 -6.80
N MET A 221 19.50 -4.82 -6.11
CA MET A 221 18.85 -5.59 -5.05
C MET A 221 17.39 -5.90 -5.36
N GLN A 222 16.93 -7.08 -4.94
CA GLN A 222 15.53 -7.42 -4.88
C GLN A 222 14.84 -6.62 -3.77
N ARG A 223 13.64 -6.09 -4.04
CA ARG A 223 12.80 -5.45 -3.03
C ARG A 223 11.48 -6.18 -2.92
N SER A 224 11.19 -6.69 -1.73
CA SER A 224 9.96 -7.40 -1.38
C SER A 224 9.22 -6.65 -0.29
N SER A 225 7.91 -6.56 -0.40
CA SER A 225 7.06 -5.93 0.60
C SER A 225 5.65 -6.50 0.60
N PHE A 226 5.04 -6.61 1.77
CA PHE A 226 3.59 -6.52 1.87
C PHE A 226 3.20 -5.06 1.78
N ILE A 227 2.11 -4.79 1.06
CA ILE A 227 1.45 -3.50 1.07
C ILE A 227 -0.01 -3.72 1.45
N TRP A 228 -0.54 -2.87 2.33
CA TRP A 228 -1.96 -2.89 2.62
C TRP A 228 -2.50 -1.50 2.87
N TRP A 229 -3.79 -1.36 2.66
CA TRP A 229 -4.48 -0.10 2.88
C TRP A 229 -5.59 -0.29 3.89
N TYR A 230 -5.61 0.57 4.90
CA TYR A 230 -6.77 0.80 5.72
C TYR A 230 -7.64 1.88 5.10
N HIS A 231 -8.94 1.78 5.33
CA HIS A 231 -9.92 2.61 4.67
C HIS A 231 -10.77 3.38 5.68
N SER A 232 -11.47 4.41 5.18
CA SER A 232 -12.44 5.22 5.92
C SER A 232 -13.58 5.63 5.00
N ALA A 233 -14.67 6.15 5.58
CA ALA A 233 -15.76 6.72 4.81
C ALA A 233 -15.26 7.91 3.95
N PRO A 234 -15.58 7.98 2.64
CA PRO A 234 -15.08 9.03 1.75
C PRO A 234 -15.38 10.45 2.26
N ASN A 235 -16.59 10.70 2.74
CA ASN A 235 -16.98 12.01 3.26
C ASN A 235 -16.19 12.43 4.51
N TYR A 236 -15.78 11.46 5.35
CA TYR A 236 -14.91 11.74 6.49
C TYR A 236 -13.54 12.23 6.01
N LEU A 237 -12.93 11.55 5.02
CA LEU A 237 -11.63 11.94 4.49
C LEU A 237 -11.65 13.27 3.75
N LEU A 238 -12.69 13.54 2.95
CA LEU A 238 -12.85 14.84 2.30
C LEU A 238 -12.93 15.99 3.31
N LYS A 239 -13.61 15.78 4.44
CA LYS A 239 -13.67 16.77 5.53
C LYS A 239 -12.32 16.90 6.25
N ARG A 240 -11.66 15.77 6.54
CA ARG A 240 -10.36 15.74 7.23
C ARG A 240 -9.28 16.44 6.42
N HIS A 241 -9.28 16.26 5.11
CA HIS A 241 -8.28 16.81 4.19
C HIS A 241 -8.79 18.01 3.37
N ALA A 242 -9.76 18.75 3.89
CA ALA A 242 -10.43 19.82 3.14
C ALA A 242 -9.45 20.84 2.51
N ALA A 243 -8.40 21.22 3.21
CA ALA A 243 -7.37 22.12 2.70
C ALA A 243 -6.59 21.54 1.51
N SER A 244 -6.20 20.25 1.59
CA SER A 244 -5.48 19.56 0.51
C SER A 244 -6.39 19.31 -0.70
N VAL A 245 -7.67 19.00 -0.46
CA VAL A 245 -8.70 18.89 -1.50
C VAL A 245 -8.85 20.22 -2.24
N ALA A 246 -8.99 21.34 -1.52
CA ALA A 246 -9.12 22.66 -2.11
C ALA A 246 -7.86 23.06 -2.90
N ALA A 247 -6.66 22.80 -2.36
CA ALA A 247 -5.40 23.09 -3.04
C ALA A 247 -5.29 22.31 -4.37
N ARG A 248 -5.66 21.03 -4.39
CA ARG A 248 -5.64 20.21 -5.60
C ARG A 248 -6.65 20.69 -6.65
N GLN A 249 -7.85 21.08 -6.22
CA GLN A 249 -8.88 21.65 -7.11
C GLN A 249 -8.43 22.97 -7.74
N GLN A 250 -7.68 23.81 -7.01
CA GLN A 250 -7.09 25.04 -7.57
C GLN A 250 -6.08 24.77 -8.67
N LEU A 251 -5.46 23.59 -8.68
CA LEU A 251 -4.57 23.14 -9.75
C LEU A 251 -5.32 22.51 -10.93
N GLY A 252 -6.66 22.49 -10.90
CA GLY A 252 -7.49 21.87 -11.95
C GLY A 252 -7.46 20.34 -11.94
N LEU A 253 -7.03 19.72 -10.83
CA LEU A 253 -6.95 18.29 -10.69
C LEU A 253 -8.14 17.75 -9.88
N ASP A 254 -8.60 16.56 -10.22
CA ASP A 254 -9.52 15.80 -9.37
C ASP A 254 -8.91 15.56 -8.00
N HIS A 255 -9.72 15.62 -6.94
CA HIS A 255 -9.25 15.34 -5.59
C HIS A 255 -9.04 13.83 -5.34
N TRP A 256 -9.71 12.95 -6.08
CA TRP A 256 -9.46 11.52 -6.06
C TRP A 256 -8.49 11.13 -7.17
N ASP A 257 -7.53 10.26 -6.86
CA ASP A 257 -6.76 9.60 -7.90
C ASP A 257 -7.67 8.58 -8.60
N ARG A 258 -7.77 8.72 -9.90
CA ARG A 258 -8.47 7.76 -10.73
C ARG A 258 -7.44 6.91 -11.46
N TRP A 259 -7.37 5.66 -11.08
CA TRP A 259 -6.67 4.65 -11.85
C TRP A 259 -7.54 4.29 -13.04
N THR A 260 -7.45 5.03 -14.12
CA THR A 260 -8.11 4.73 -15.39
C THR A 260 -7.07 4.24 -16.39
N ASP A 261 -7.48 3.43 -17.36
CA ASP A 261 -6.61 2.99 -18.46
C ASP A 261 -5.94 4.20 -19.16
N ALA A 262 -6.65 5.33 -19.26
CA ALA A 262 -6.12 6.59 -19.79
C ALA A 262 -5.03 7.23 -18.90
N SER A 263 -5.03 6.98 -17.59
CA SER A 263 -3.94 7.45 -16.73
C SER A 263 -2.69 6.58 -16.89
N VAL A 264 -2.85 5.29 -17.13
CA VAL A 264 -1.75 4.38 -17.46
C VAL A 264 -1.09 4.79 -18.78
N GLU A 265 -1.86 5.02 -19.85
CA GLU A 265 -1.35 5.49 -21.14
C GLU A 265 -0.61 6.84 -21.05
N LYS A 266 -1.11 7.76 -20.21
CA LYS A 266 -0.51 9.08 -20.02
C LYS A 266 0.84 9.03 -19.29
N TYR A 267 1.06 8.03 -18.45
CA TYR A 267 2.33 7.83 -17.76
C TYR A 267 3.35 7.06 -18.59
N ASP A 268 2.92 6.14 -19.44
CA ASP A 268 3.80 5.45 -20.40
C ASP A 268 4.42 6.41 -21.43
N THR A 269 3.69 7.47 -21.81
CA THR A 269 4.20 8.50 -22.73
C THR A 269 5.03 9.59 -22.03
N GLY A 270 4.95 9.72 -20.70
CA GLY A 270 5.66 10.73 -19.89
C GLY A 270 7.10 10.36 -19.49
N ILE A 271 7.53 9.13 -19.73
CA ILE A 271 8.91 8.67 -19.45
C ILE A 271 9.87 9.02 -20.61
N ALA A 272 9.38 9.63 -21.67
CA ALA A 272 10.19 10.10 -22.80
C ALA A 272 10.49 11.61 -22.71
N MET A 273 10.88 12.13 -21.52
CA MET A 273 11.54 13.44 -21.41
C MET A 273 12.50 13.44 -20.22
#